data_98ecfccc21fc600b612f00bc2f977688
#
_entry.id   98ecfccc21fc600b612f00bc2f977688
#
_cell.length_a   1.000
_cell.length_b   1.000
_cell.length_c   1.000
_cell.angle_alpha   90.00
_cell.angle_beta   90.00
_cell.angle_gamma   90.00
#
_symmetry.space_group_name_H-M   'P 1'
#
loop_
_entity.id
_entity.type
_entity.pdbx_description
1 polymer ?
#
loop_
_entity_poly.entity_id
_entity_poly.type
_entity_poly.pdbx_seq_one_letter_code
_entity_poly.pdbx_strand_id
1 'polypeptide(L)'
;LADLLRELVARTGLDTAQVAEAVFGCVTQQGEQAGNVGKVATLEAGWSDGVSVATVNHYCASSLWAFVAATARVATGDELAVAGGVESMSRVPMASDKPPFIVDPATVQRLGAPPMGVSADAIATLHGITRDAVESYAVQSQQRAARARDGGHFARSLVPVTDADGNVLLAHDETIRANASLEKLLAMAPFFAEMGEQWADALVRARHPQLGAVQHMHHAGNSPAMADGASVTLIGNNAAARRLSVRPRARVLAAATHADDHVLALNGA
;
A
#
# COMPACT_ATOMS: atom_id res chain seq x y z
N LEU A 1 4.37 13.22 -3.78
CA LEU A 1 3.10 13.10 -4.53
C LEU A 1 2.95 14.24 -5.55
N ALA A 2 3.25 15.50 -5.19
CA ALA A 2 3.15 16.63 -6.13
C ALA A 2 3.99 16.42 -7.40
N ASP A 3 5.20 15.88 -7.27
CA ASP A 3 6.07 15.62 -8.44
C ASP A 3 5.49 14.56 -9.38
N LEU A 4 4.84 13.53 -8.84
CA LEU A 4 4.13 12.54 -9.65
C LEU A 4 2.95 13.16 -10.40
N LEU A 5 2.25 14.13 -9.79
CA LEU A 5 1.16 14.85 -10.43
C LEU A 5 1.67 15.76 -11.56
N ARG A 6 2.80 16.44 -11.37
CA ARG A 6 3.50 17.20 -12.42
C ARG A 6 3.93 16.27 -13.58
N GLU A 7 4.51 15.13 -13.24
CA GLU A 7 4.95 14.14 -14.22
C GLU A 7 3.77 13.52 -14.99
N LEU A 8 2.63 13.28 -14.32
CA LEU A 8 1.41 12.82 -15.00
C LEU A 8 0.96 13.82 -16.07
N VAL A 9 0.94 15.12 -15.75
CA VAL A 9 0.61 16.18 -16.70
C VAL A 9 1.62 16.21 -17.84
N ALA A 10 2.92 16.16 -17.54
CA ALA A 10 3.97 16.18 -18.54
C ALA A 10 3.88 15.00 -19.52
N ARG A 11 3.57 13.78 -19.02
CA ARG A 11 3.43 12.58 -19.85
C ARG A 11 2.18 12.51 -20.69
N THR A 12 1.11 13.20 -20.28
CA THR A 12 -0.22 13.01 -20.89
C THR A 12 -0.76 14.25 -21.59
N GLY A 13 -0.17 15.42 -21.34
CA GLY A 13 -0.73 16.70 -21.80
C GLY A 13 -2.09 17.03 -21.14
N LEU A 14 -2.34 16.44 -19.96
CA LEU A 14 -3.61 16.60 -19.25
C LEU A 14 -3.87 18.06 -18.90
N ASP A 15 -5.02 18.61 -19.33
CA ASP A 15 -5.58 19.81 -18.75
C ASP A 15 -6.26 19.43 -17.42
N THR A 16 -5.68 19.88 -16.32
CA THR A 16 -6.13 19.51 -14.98
C THR A 16 -7.53 20.02 -14.66
N ALA A 17 -8.01 21.07 -15.31
CA ALA A 17 -9.39 21.56 -15.18
C ALA A 17 -10.45 20.55 -15.68
N GLN A 18 -10.04 19.55 -16.46
CA GLN A 18 -10.91 18.50 -16.97
C GLN A 18 -11.01 17.28 -16.03
N VAL A 19 -10.24 17.26 -14.96
CA VAL A 19 -10.30 16.19 -13.94
C VAL A 19 -11.47 16.47 -13.01
N ALA A 20 -12.48 15.62 -13.02
CA ALA A 20 -13.65 15.77 -12.17
C ALA A 20 -13.31 15.55 -10.69
N GLU A 21 -12.52 14.51 -10.42
CA GLU A 21 -12.14 14.17 -9.06
C GLU A 21 -10.77 13.49 -9.02
N ALA A 22 -10.01 13.76 -7.96
CA ALA A 22 -8.80 13.03 -7.61
C ALA A 22 -8.95 12.41 -6.21
N VAL A 23 -8.66 11.12 -6.07
CA VAL A 23 -8.77 10.39 -4.81
C VAL A 23 -7.42 9.80 -4.46
N PHE A 24 -6.95 10.06 -3.25
CA PHE A 24 -5.65 9.56 -2.79
C PHE A 24 -5.78 8.77 -1.50
N GLY A 25 -5.13 7.61 -1.45
CA GLY A 25 -4.98 6.82 -0.25
C GLY A 25 -3.87 7.35 0.63
N CYS A 26 -4.15 7.47 1.93
CA CYS A 26 -3.14 7.75 2.96
C CYS A 26 -3.65 7.18 4.28
N VAL A 27 -2.82 6.40 4.97
CA VAL A 27 -3.23 5.73 6.21
C VAL A 27 -3.03 6.64 7.41
N THR A 28 -1.82 7.13 7.63
CA THR A 28 -1.47 7.93 8.79
C THR A 28 -1.65 9.41 8.50
N GLN A 29 -2.90 9.89 8.57
CA GLN A 29 -3.26 11.27 8.23
C GLN A 29 -2.95 12.24 9.37
N GLN A 30 -1.66 12.37 9.69
CA GLN A 30 -1.15 13.25 10.75
C GLN A 30 0.07 14.02 10.27
N GLY A 31 0.39 15.15 10.92
CA GLY A 31 1.54 15.97 10.60
C GLY A 31 1.57 16.38 9.15
N GLU A 32 2.62 16.05 8.43
CA GLU A 32 2.79 16.39 7.00
C GLU A 32 1.80 15.66 6.07
N GLN A 33 1.14 14.62 6.54
CA GLN A 33 0.11 13.86 5.80
C GLN A 33 -1.32 14.23 6.21
N ALA A 34 -1.50 15.21 7.10
CA ALA A 34 -2.80 15.66 7.57
C ALA A 34 -3.49 16.63 6.59
N GLY A 35 -4.73 17.00 6.90
CA GLY A 35 -5.44 18.10 6.24
C GLY A 35 -5.75 17.86 4.77
N ASN A 36 -6.06 16.63 4.35
CA ASN A 36 -6.26 16.24 2.95
C ASN A 36 -4.96 16.43 2.13
N VAL A 37 -3.97 15.61 2.41
CA VAL A 37 -2.67 15.64 1.73
C VAL A 37 -2.79 15.57 0.21
N GLY A 38 -3.83 14.90 -0.32
CA GLY A 38 -4.11 14.88 -1.76
C GLY A 38 -4.43 16.28 -2.31
N LYS A 39 -5.27 17.06 -1.62
CA LYS A 39 -5.58 18.44 -2.04
C LYS A 39 -4.35 19.34 -1.97
N VAL A 40 -3.58 19.24 -0.89
CA VAL A 40 -2.32 19.98 -0.77
C VAL A 40 -1.38 19.66 -1.93
N ALA A 41 -1.22 18.37 -2.25
CA ALA A 41 -0.35 17.92 -3.33
C ALA A 41 -0.82 18.40 -4.72
N THR A 42 -2.13 18.44 -4.98
CA THR A 42 -2.65 18.97 -6.26
C THR A 42 -2.40 20.47 -6.42
N LEU A 43 -2.61 21.24 -5.35
CA LEU A 43 -2.31 22.69 -5.35
C LEU A 43 -0.80 22.95 -5.52
N GLU A 44 0.03 22.22 -4.80
CA GLU A 44 1.49 22.30 -4.91
C GLU A 44 1.99 21.89 -6.32
N ALA A 45 1.29 20.99 -6.98
CA ALA A 45 1.57 20.59 -8.35
C ALA A 45 1.08 21.61 -9.39
N GLY A 46 0.41 22.68 -9.00
CA GLY A 46 -0.14 23.71 -9.89
C GLY A 46 -1.40 23.26 -10.64
N TRP A 47 -2.17 22.33 -10.09
CA TRP A 47 -3.42 21.88 -10.69
C TRP A 47 -4.52 22.92 -10.51
N SER A 48 -5.56 22.82 -11.33
CA SER A 48 -6.75 23.67 -11.21
C SER A 48 -7.38 23.58 -9.82
N ASP A 49 -7.73 24.72 -9.25
CA ASP A 49 -8.45 24.82 -7.96
C ASP A 49 -9.80 24.11 -7.98
N GLY A 50 -10.41 24.01 -9.17
CA GLY A 50 -11.70 23.37 -9.40
C GLY A 50 -11.70 21.85 -9.27
N VAL A 51 -10.54 21.19 -9.17
CA VAL A 51 -10.47 19.75 -8.98
C VAL A 51 -10.94 19.39 -7.57
N SER A 52 -12.00 18.57 -7.49
CA SER A 52 -12.42 17.95 -6.24
C SER A 52 -11.37 16.92 -5.80
N VAL A 53 -10.97 16.94 -4.53
CA VAL A 53 -9.95 16.02 -4.02
C VAL A 53 -10.38 15.42 -2.69
N ALA A 54 -10.26 14.10 -2.57
CA ALA A 54 -10.45 13.36 -1.33
C ALA A 54 -9.19 12.59 -0.94
N THR A 55 -8.92 12.51 0.36
CA THR A 55 -7.94 11.57 0.94
C THR A 55 -8.70 10.53 1.74
N VAL A 56 -8.42 9.25 1.46
CA VAL A 56 -9.16 8.12 2.03
C VAL A 56 -8.21 7.16 2.76
N ASN A 57 -8.74 6.53 3.80
CA ASN A 57 -8.05 5.49 4.53
C ASN A 57 -8.83 4.17 4.40
N HIS A 58 -8.19 3.16 3.85
CA HIS A 58 -8.63 1.77 3.80
C HIS A 58 -7.43 0.86 4.13
N TYR A 59 -6.64 1.28 5.13
CA TYR A 59 -5.35 0.66 5.51
C TYR A 59 -4.42 0.48 4.30
N CYS A 60 -3.71 -0.64 4.21
CA CYS A 60 -2.78 -0.93 3.13
C CYS A 60 -3.44 -0.94 1.73
N ALA A 61 -4.77 -1.06 1.64
CA ALA A 61 -5.53 -1.00 0.40
C ALA A 61 -6.04 0.40 0.04
N SER A 62 -5.62 1.46 0.75
CA SER A 62 -6.13 2.82 0.56
C SER A 62 -6.02 3.33 -0.87
N SER A 63 -4.86 3.15 -1.53
CA SER A 63 -4.67 3.55 -2.93
C SER A 63 -5.50 2.71 -3.90
N LEU A 64 -5.68 1.41 -3.61
CA LEU A 64 -6.56 0.56 -4.42
C LEU A 64 -8.02 0.98 -4.26
N TRP A 65 -8.45 1.33 -3.05
CA TRP A 65 -9.78 1.88 -2.80
C TRP A 65 -9.98 3.21 -3.54
N ALA A 66 -9.00 4.11 -3.49
CA ALA A 66 -8.99 5.36 -4.25
C ALA A 66 -9.16 5.11 -5.76
N PHE A 67 -8.47 4.07 -6.29
CA PHE A 67 -8.61 3.67 -7.69
C PHE A 67 -10.03 3.16 -8.02
N VAL A 68 -10.64 2.38 -7.13
CA VAL A 68 -12.03 1.91 -7.30
C VAL A 68 -13.00 3.07 -7.28
N ALA A 69 -12.85 4.02 -6.33
CA ALA A 69 -13.69 5.19 -6.21
C ALA A 69 -13.60 6.09 -7.47
N ALA A 70 -12.39 6.39 -7.94
CA ALA A 70 -12.19 7.16 -9.16
C ALA A 70 -12.72 6.43 -10.42
N THR A 71 -12.60 5.09 -10.48
CA THR A 71 -13.19 4.29 -11.55
C THR A 71 -14.71 4.39 -11.54
N ALA A 72 -15.35 4.37 -10.37
CA ALA A 72 -16.79 4.52 -10.26
C ALA A 72 -17.27 5.89 -10.76
N ARG A 73 -16.52 6.97 -10.51
CA ARG A 73 -16.80 8.29 -11.06
C ARG A 73 -16.86 8.29 -12.58
N VAL A 74 -15.84 7.68 -13.21
CA VAL A 74 -15.81 7.58 -14.68
C VAL A 74 -16.94 6.68 -15.21
N ALA A 75 -17.26 5.60 -14.50
CA ALA A 75 -18.37 4.71 -14.89
C ALA A 75 -19.75 5.37 -14.77
N THR A 76 -19.91 6.40 -13.92
CA THR A 76 -21.17 7.13 -13.70
C THR A 76 -21.30 8.41 -14.51
N GLY A 77 -20.34 8.73 -15.38
CA GLY A 77 -20.49 9.81 -16.35
C GLY A 77 -19.35 10.82 -16.44
N ASP A 78 -18.45 10.86 -15.48
CA ASP A 78 -17.27 11.73 -15.60
C ASP A 78 -16.32 11.22 -16.70
N GLU A 79 -15.59 12.11 -17.35
CA GLU A 79 -14.67 11.70 -18.40
C GLU A 79 -13.30 11.29 -17.87
N LEU A 80 -12.82 12.00 -16.84
CA LEU A 80 -11.49 11.83 -16.26
C LEU A 80 -11.53 11.91 -14.74
N ALA A 81 -10.82 11.01 -14.11
CA ALA A 81 -10.52 11.01 -12.69
C ALA A 81 -9.06 10.59 -12.45
N VAL A 82 -8.52 10.94 -11.31
CA VAL A 82 -7.17 10.52 -10.90
C VAL A 82 -7.25 9.77 -9.58
N ALA A 83 -6.50 8.70 -9.48
CA ALA A 83 -6.33 7.95 -8.25
C ALA A 83 -4.86 7.78 -7.92
N GLY A 84 -4.56 7.61 -6.65
CA GLY A 84 -3.21 7.33 -6.20
C GLY A 84 -3.13 7.18 -4.70
N GLY A 85 -1.97 7.44 -4.16
CA GLY A 85 -1.76 7.49 -2.73
C GLY A 85 -0.34 7.87 -2.38
N VAL A 86 -0.15 8.15 -1.11
CA VAL A 86 1.14 8.51 -0.53
C VAL A 86 1.23 8.02 0.89
N GLU A 87 2.39 7.51 1.26
CA GLU A 87 2.76 7.24 2.64
C GLU A 87 4.25 7.55 2.80
N SER A 88 4.62 8.33 3.81
CA SER A 88 6.01 8.64 4.14
C SER A 88 6.29 8.19 5.58
N MET A 89 6.56 6.91 5.72
CA MET A 89 6.71 6.26 7.03
C MET A 89 7.98 6.70 7.76
N SER A 90 8.96 7.26 7.03
CA SER A 90 10.16 7.85 7.62
C SER A 90 9.89 9.19 8.31
N ARG A 91 8.90 9.96 7.84
CA ARG A 91 8.56 11.30 8.35
C ARG A 91 7.32 11.28 9.26
N VAL A 92 6.34 10.44 8.92
CA VAL A 92 5.10 10.24 9.69
C VAL A 92 5.04 8.78 10.11
N PRO A 93 5.57 8.43 11.29
CA PRO A 93 5.65 7.04 11.74
C PRO A 93 4.28 6.36 11.79
N MET A 94 4.24 5.09 11.45
CA MET A 94 3.04 4.27 11.53
C MET A 94 2.42 4.36 12.93
N ALA A 95 1.09 4.50 12.99
CA ALA A 95 0.30 4.65 14.21
C ALA A 95 0.57 5.93 15.01
N SER A 96 1.27 6.94 14.47
CA SER A 96 1.46 8.24 15.14
C SER A 96 0.14 9.02 15.28
N ASP A 97 -0.89 8.69 14.48
CA ASP A 97 -2.28 9.15 14.62
C ASP A 97 -3.03 8.46 15.77
N LYS A 98 -2.39 7.54 16.48
CA LYS A 98 -2.89 6.85 17.68
C LYS A 98 -4.23 6.12 17.47
N PRO A 99 -4.34 5.22 16.49
CA PRO A 99 -5.57 4.46 16.29
C PRO A 99 -5.86 3.56 17.51
N PRO A 100 -7.07 3.63 18.10
CA PRO A 100 -7.38 2.95 19.36
C PRO A 100 -7.11 1.45 19.37
N PHE A 101 -7.33 0.77 18.24
CA PHE A 101 -7.09 -0.68 18.11
C PHE A 101 -5.60 -1.06 18.08
N ILE A 102 -4.68 -0.08 18.08
CA ILE A 102 -3.23 -0.31 18.23
C ILE A 102 -2.72 0.20 19.58
N VAL A 103 -3.18 1.40 20.00
CA VAL A 103 -2.54 2.10 21.13
C VAL A 103 -3.35 2.07 22.42
N ASP A 104 -4.65 1.70 22.38
CA ASP A 104 -5.48 1.58 23.58
C ASP A 104 -5.64 0.11 23.99
N PRO A 105 -4.99 -0.34 25.09
CA PRO A 105 -5.04 -1.73 25.52
C PRO A 105 -6.46 -2.27 25.77
N ALA A 106 -7.36 -1.41 26.27
CA ALA A 106 -8.74 -1.81 26.52
C ALA A 106 -9.49 -2.10 25.23
N THR A 107 -9.28 -1.31 24.18
CA THR A 107 -9.85 -1.53 22.86
C THR A 107 -9.23 -2.75 22.18
N VAL A 108 -7.90 -2.91 22.25
CA VAL A 108 -7.19 -4.10 21.73
C VAL A 108 -7.76 -5.37 22.35
N GLN A 109 -7.90 -5.40 23.68
CA GLN A 109 -8.44 -6.57 24.39
C GLN A 109 -9.92 -6.83 24.06
N ARG A 110 -10.74 -5.79 24.02
CA ARG A 110 -12.19 -5.90 23.73
C ARG A 110 -12.45 -6.37 22.30
N LEU A 111 -11.68 -5.90 21.34
CA LEU A 111 -11.79 -6.31 19.92
C LEU A 111 -11.09 -7.63 19.65
N GLY A 112 -10.17 -8.05 20.52
CA GLY A 112 -9.35 -9.24 20.29
C GLY A 112 -8.42 -9.09 19.08
N ALA A 113 -7.93 -7.86 18.82
CA ALA A 113 -7.11 -7.55 17.65
C ALA A 113 -5.62 -7.78 17.94
N PRO A 114 -5.01 -8.90 17.52
CA PRO A 114 -3.59 -9.14 17.69
C PRO A 114 -2.77 -8.26 16.71
N PRO A 115 -1.47 -8.08 16.96
CA PRO A 115 -0.57 -7.49 15.98
C PRO A 115 -0.60 -8.27 14.66
N MET A 116 -0.50 -7.55 13.53
CA MET A 116 -0.66 -8.12 12.18
C MET A 116 0.28 -9.31 11.89
N GLY A 117 1.51 -9.28 12.43
CA GLY A 117 2.43 -10.42 12.26
C GLY A 117 2.00 -11.67 13.02
N VAL A 118 1.34 -11.53 14.18
CA VAL A 118 0.73 -12.67 14.89
C VAL A 118 -0.48 -13.19 14.11
N SER A 119 -1.27 -12.30 13.49
CA SER A 119 -2.35 -12.72 12.57
C SER A 119 -1.79 -13.52 11.38
N ALA A 120 -0.67 -13.09 10.79
CA ALA A 120 -0.01 -13.81 9.71
C ALA A 120 0.47 -15.20 10.15
N ASP A 121 1.05 -15.30 11.35
CA ASP A 121 1.46 -16.58 11.96
C ASP A 121 0.26 -17.48 12.23
N ALA A 122 -0.86 -16.91 12.70
CA ALA A 122 -2.10 -17.65 12.92
C ALA A 122 -2.69 -18.20 11.61
N ILE A 123 -2.68 -17.41 10.52
CA ILE A 123 -3.11 -17.86 9.19
C ILE A 123 -2.22 -19.01 8.70
N ALA A 124 -0.91 -18.87 8.82
CA ALA A 124 0.02 -19.91 8.42
C ALA A 124 -0.22 -21.20 9.21
N THR A 125 -0.44 -21.10 10.52
CA THR A 125 -0.76 -22.23 11.40
C THR A 125 -2.08 -22.89 11.00
N LEU A 126 -3.13 -22.08 10.79
CA LEU A 126 -4.48 -22.56 10.43
C LEU A 126 -4.48 -23.36 9.12
N HIS A 127 -3.69 -22.92 8.15
CA HIS A 127 -3.62 -23.55 6.84
C HIS A 127 -2.46 -24.54 6.68
N GLY A 128 -1.70 -24.84 7.75
CA GLY A 128 -0.57 -25.76 7.72
C GLY A 128 0.57 -25.29 6.80
N ILE A 129 0.70 -23.97 6.60
CA ILE A 129 1.78 -23.40 5.79
C ILE A 129 3.07 -23.49 6.59
N THR A 130 4.07 -24.13 5.99
CA THR A 130 5.37 -24.33 6.65
C THR A 130 6.25 -23.09 6.53
N ARG A 131 7.21 -22.97 7.46
CA ARG A 131 8.22 -21.92 7.39
C ARG A 131 9.00 -21.95 6.09
N ASP A 132 9.41 -23.14 5.62
CA ASP A 132 10.11 -23.29 4.33
C ASP A 132 9.30 -22.72 3.16
N ALA A 133 7.98 -22.90 3.16
CA ALA A 133 7.10 -22.34 2.13
C ALA A 133 7.07 -20.81 2.17
N VAL A 134 6.95 -20.22 3.37
CA VAL A 134 6.95 -18.77 3.56
C VAL A 134 8.29 -18.16 3.12
N GLU A 135 9.40 -18.73 3.55
CA GLU A 135 10.74 -18.24 3.20
C GLU A 135 11.04 -18.39 1.70
N SER A 136 10.66 -19.53 1.12
CA SER A 136 10.81 -19.75 -0.33
C SER A 136 10.01 -18.74 -1.14
N TYR A 137 8.81 -18.41 -0.71
CA TYR A 137 7.99 -17.36 -1.34
C TYR A 137 8.64 -15.98 -1.24
N ALA A 138 9.16 -15.62 -0.07
CA ALA A 138 9.87 -14.37 0.15
C ALA A 138 11.11 -14.23 -0.75
N VAL A 139 11.95 -15.29 -0.82
CA VAL A 139 13.10 -15.33 -1.73
C VAL A 139 12.66 -15.15 -3.19
N GLN A 140 11.63 -15.88 -3.62
CA GLN A 140 11.11 -15.80 -4.99
C GLN A 140 10.59 -14.39 -5.30
N SER A 141 9.90 -13.73 -4.35
CA SER A 141 9.40 -12.37 -4.49
C SER A 141 10.56 -11.38 -4.72
N GLN A 142 11.59 -11.44 -3.90
CA GLN A 142 12.78 -10.59 -4.02
C GLN A 142 13.52 -10.80 -5.33
N GLN A 143 13.71 -12.06 -5.75
CA GLN A 143 14.35 -12.40 -7.01
C GLN A 143 13.56 -11.93 -8.23
N ARG A 144 12.22 -12.02 -8.18
CA ARG A 144 11.34 -11.49 -9.25
C ARG A 144 11.43 -9.97 -9.34
N ALA A 145 11.40 -9.28 -8.20
CA ALA A 145 11.53 -7.83 -8.15
C ALA A 145 12.90 -7.37 -8.69
N ALA A 146 13.99 -8.04 -8.30
CA ALA A 146 15.33 -7.75 -8.80
C ALA A 146 15.41 -7.93 -10.33
N ARG A 147 14.94 -9.07 -10.85
CA ARG A 147 14.91 -9.29 -12.31
C ARG A 147 14.07 -8.25 -13.05
N ALA A 148 12.94 -7.86 -12.49
CA ALA A 148 12.08 -6.84 -13.11
C ALA A 148 12.74 -5.46 -13.13
N ARG A 149 13.42 -5.06 -12.04
CA ARG A 149 14.21 -3.84 -11.96
C ARG A 149 15.35 -3.86 -12.98
N ASP A 150 16.17 -4.89 -12.95
CA ASP A 150 17.37 -5.02 -13.77
C ASP A 150 17.03 -5.18 -15.27
N GLY A 151 15.88 -5.79 -15.58
CA GLY A 151 15.32 -5.89 -16.93
C GLY A 151 14.57 -4.63 -17.41
N GLY A 152 14.56 -3.54 -16.62
CA GLY A 152 13.93 -2.27 -16.99
C GLY A 152 12.40 -2.28 -17.05
N HIS A 153 11.74 -3.29 -16.47
CA HIS A 153 10.28 -3.41 -16.53
C HIS A 153 9.53 -2.26 -15.82
N PHE A 154 10.19 -1.57 -14.89
CA PHE A 154 9.63 -0.43 -14.18
C PHE A 154 9.96 0.94 -14.83
N ALA A 155 10.84 1.01 -15.85
CA ALA A 155 11.31 2.26 -16.42
C ALA A 155 10.21 3.19 -16.94
N ARG A 156 9.08 2.62 -17.40
CA ARG A 156 7.92 3.40 -17.89
C ARG A 156 7.00 3.93 -16.80
N SER A 157 7.04 3.38 -15.60
CA SER A 157 6.14 3.74 -14.51
C SER A 157 6.85 4.44 -13.36
N LEU A 158 8.13 4.21 -13.20
CA LEU A 158 8.92 4.80 -12.14
C LEU A 158 9.27 6.25 -12.48
N VAL A 159 9.19 7.12 -11.48
CA VAL A 159 9.62 8.51 -11.53
C VAL A 159 10.73 8.66 -10.50
N PRO A 160 11.93 9.04 -10.88
CA PRO A 160 13.01 9.31 -9.95
C PRO A 160 12.65 10.44 -8.98
N VAL A 161 13.10 10.34 -7.73
CA VAL A 161 13.04 11.43 -6.77
C VAL A 161 14.22 12.35 -7.01
N THR A 162 13.95 13.64 -7.16
CA THR A 162 14.97 14.68 -7.39
C THR A 162 14.93 15.74 -6.28
N ASP A 163 16.05 16.45 -6.10
CA ASP A 163 16.08 17.67 -5.31
C ASP A 163 15.56 18.89 -6.13
N ALA A 164 15.57 20.07 -5.50
CA ALA A 164 15.13 21.31 -6.14
C ALA A 164 15.97 21.74 -7.34
N ASP A 165 17.21 21.27 -7.43
CA ASP A 165 18.13 21.56 -8.53
C ASP A 165 18.03 20.54 -9.66
N GLY A 166 17.17 19.51 -9.51
CA GLY A 166 16.95 18.44 -10.48
C GLY A 166 17.95 17.29 -10.38
N ASN A 167 18.81 17.25 -9.36
CA ASN A 167 19.71 16.11 -9.15
C ASN A 167 18.91 14.91 -8.64
N VAL A 168 19.18 13.74 -9.21
CA VAL A 168 18.50 12.50 -8.81
C VAL A 168 19.01 12.06 -7.44
N LEU A 169 18.11 12.03 -6.46
CA LEU A 169 18.35 11.51 -5.11
C LEU A 169 18.10 10.01 -5.03
N LEU A 170 17.04 9.52 -5.71
CA LEU A 170 16.66 8.12 -5.71
C LEU A 170 16.08 7.74 -7.09
N ALA A 171 16.71 6.77 -7.76
CA ALA A 171 16.33 6.35 -9.10
C ALA A 171 15.57 5.02 -9.15
N HIS A 172 15.55 4.26 -8.05
CA HIS A 172 14.96 2.92 -8.01
C HIS A 172 14.56 2.54 -6.58
N ASP A 173 13.75 1.48 -6.46
CA ASP A 173 13.34 0.93 -5.18
C ASP A 173 14.54 0.32 -4.42
N GLU A 174 14.83 0.86 -3.23
CA GLU A 174 15.92 0.42 -2.35
C GLU A 174 15.55 -0.82 -1.53
N THR A 175 14.27 -1.20 -1.46
CA THR A 175 13.82 -2.32 -0.63
C THR A 175 14.04 -3.68 -1.27
N ILE A 176 14.45 -3.72 -2.54
CA ILE A 176 14.70 -4.96 -3.28
C ILE A 176 16.02 -5.60 -2.86
N ARG A 177 15.93 -6.79 -2.29
CA ARG A 177 17.07 -7.57 -1.78
C ARG A 177 17.45 -8.69 -2.77
N ALA A 178 18.19 -8.36 -3.81
CA ALA A 178 18.58 -9.30 -4.87
C ALA A 178 19.36 -10.53 -4.36
N ASN A 179 20.03 -10.40 -3.22
CA ASN A 179 20.84 -11.45 -2.58
C ASN A 179 20.08 -12.23 -1.48
N ALA A 180 18.75 -12.12 -1.44
CA ALA A 180 17.94 -12.93 -0.54
C ALA A 180 18.13 -14.43 -0.86
N SER A 181 18.34 -15.24 0.17
CA SER A 181 18.47 -16.69 0.05
C SER A 181 17.69 -17.41 1.15
N LEU A 182 17.25 -18.61 0.86
CA LEU A 182 16.50 -19.44 1.81
C LEU A 182 17.30 -19.67 3.10
N GLU A 183 18.59 -19.97 2.99
CA GLU A 183 19.49 -20.18 4.12
C GLU A 183 19.51 -18.97 5.06
N LYS A 184 19.67 -17.76 4.51
CA LYS A 184 19.70 -16.51 5.30
C LYS A 184 18.38 -16.26 6.00
N LEU A 185 17.25 -16.50 5.34
CA LEU A 185 15.94 -16.27 5.92
C LEU A 185 15.61 -17.29 7.01
N LEU A 186 15.90 -18.56 6.79
CA LEU A 186 15.71 -19.62 7.80
C LEU A 186 16.55 -19.41 9.07
N ALA A 187 17.70 -18.73 8.96
CA ALA A 187 18.54 -18.40 10.12
C ALA A 187 17.98 -17.23 10.96
N MET A 188 16.99 -16.48 10.47
CA MET A 188 16.40 -15.38 11.22
C MET A 188 15.38 -15.90 12.24
N ALA A 189 15.41 -15.37 13.46
CA ALA A 189 14.40 -15.69 14.47
C ALA A 189 13.04 -15.09 14.11
N PRO A 190 11.92 -15.76 14.41
CA PRO A 190 10.59 -15.18 14.28
C PRO A 190 10.45 -13.93 15.16
N PHE A 191 10.01 -12.82 14.57
CA PHE A 191 9.97 -11.53 15.27
C PHE A 191 8.81 -11.44 16.27
N PHE A 192 7.69 -12.10 15.98
CA PHE A 192 6.47 -11.98 16.76
C PHE A 192 6.29 -13.05 17.83
N ALA A 193 7.24 -13.99 17.98
CA ALA A 193 7.13 -15.11 18.91
C ALA A 193 6.97 -14.66 20.37
N GLU A 194 7.86 -13.79 20.85
CA GLU A 194 7.79 -13.29 22.23
C GLU A 194 6.48 -12.56 22.53
N MET A 195 6.03 -11.70 21.64
CA MET A 195 4.78 -10.97 21.77
C MET A 195 3.57 -11.90 21.71
N GLY A 196 3.60 -12.90 20.85
CA GLY A 196 2.60 -13.95 20.75
C GLY A 196 2.45 -14.70 22.07
N GLU A 197 3.54 -15.25 22.55
CA GLU A 197 3.60 -16.04 23.80
C GLU A 197 3.14 -15.24 25.02
N GLN A 198 3.54 -13.97 25.13
CA GLN A 198 3.20 -13.12 26.28
C GLN A 198 1.70 -12.77 26.35
N TRP A 199 1.05 -12.51 25.22
CA TRP A 199 -0.37 -12.06 25.24
C TRP A 199 -1.15 -12.25 23.95
N ALA A 200 -0.55 -12.08 22.76
CA ALA A 200 -1.32 -11.94 21.52
C ALA A 200 -1.92 -13.26 21.03
N ASP A 201 -1.27 -14.39 21.28
CA ASP A 201 -1.80 -15.73 20.98
C ASP A 201 -3.07 -16.04 21.75
N ALA A 202 -3.21 -15.49 22.95
CA ALA A 202 -4.43 -15.65 23.74
C ALA A 202 -5.63 -15.04 23.02
N LEU A 203 -5.47 -13.90 22.33
CA LEU A 203 -6.51 -13.29 21.52
C LEU A 203 -6.88 -14.15 20.33
N VAL A 204 -5.87 -14.71 19.64
CA VAL A 204 -6.09 -15.62 18.51
C VAL A 204 -6.85 -16.87 18.97
N ARG A 205 -6.39 -17.52 20.06
CA ARG A 205 -7.04 -18.74 20.59
C ARG A 205 -8.46 -18.50 21.11
N ALA A 206 -8.74 -17.31 21.64
CA ALA A 206 -10.09 -16.97 22.09
C ALA A 206 -11.09 -16.98 20.91
N ARG A 207 -10.65 -16.58 19.72
CA ARG A 207 -11.49 -16.56 18.51
C ARG A 207 -11.41 -17.88 17.73
N HIS A 208 -10.24 -18.52 17.71
CA HIS A 208 -9.91 -19.72 16.96
C HIS A 208 -9.37 -20.82 17.89
N PRO A 209 -10.20 -21.38 18.81
CA PRO A 209 -9.74 -22.36 19.80
C PRO A 209 -9.18 -23.64 19.16
N GLN A 210 -9.56 -23.95 17.93
CA GLN A 210 -9.07 -25.11 17.18
C GLN A 210 -7.59 -25.02 16.79
N LEU A 211 -6.98 -23.82 16.81
CA LEU A 211 -5.58 -23.64 16.41
C LEU A 211 -4.58 -24.25 17.39
N GLY A 212 -4.93 -24.35 18.67
CA GLY A 212 -3.97 -24.77 19.71
C GLY A 212 -2.85 -23.73 19.87
N ALA A 213 -1.60 -24.12 19.58
CA ALA A 213 -0.45 -23.22 19.62
C ALA A 213 -0.23 -22.54 18.26
N VAL A 214 -0.02 -21.23 18.26
CA VAL A 214 0.38 -20.46 17.06
C VAL A 214 1.85 -20.75 16.76
N GLN A 215 2.15 -21.11 15.52
CA GLN A 215 3.53 -21.35 15.06
C GLN A 215 4.09 -20.04 14.49
N HIS A 216 5.01 -19.41 15.20
CA HIS A 216 5.63 -18.18 14.78
C HIS A 216 6.71 -18.41 13.74
N MET A 217 6.65 -17.67 12.64
CA MET A 217 7.58 -17.79 11.52
C MET A 217 7.88 -16.47 10.78
N HIS A 218 7.09 -15.43 11.01
CA HIS A 218 7.28 -14.16 10.32
C HIS A 218 8.35 -13.28 10.99
N HIS A 219 9.15 -12.62 10.15
CA HIS A 219 10.24 -11.71 10.55
C HIS A 219 10.51 -10.70 9.43
N ALA A 220 11.40 -9.74 9.65
CA ALA A 220 11.69 -8.68 8.69
C ALA A 220 12.15 -9.16 7.29
N GLY A 221 12.69 -10.39 7.19
CA GLY A 221 13.14 -10.96 5.91
C GLY A 221 12.01 -11.44 5.01
N ASN A 222 10.90 -11.88 5.60
CA ASN A 222 9.72 -12.39 4.88
C ASN A 222 8.48 -11.49 5.04
N SER A 223 8.68 -10.26 5.51
CA SER A 223 7.64 -9.24 5.67
C SER A 223 7.96 -8.02 4.79
N PRO A 224 6.97 -7.21 4.40
CA PRO A 224 7.21 -5.98 3.67
C PRO A 224 8.01 -4.99 4.52
N ALA A 225 8.89 -4.22 3.86
CA ALA A 225 9.62 -3.14 4.50
C ALA A 225 8.70 -1.94 4.75
N MET A 226 8.97 -1.21 5.83
CA MET A 226 8.47 0.17 5.95
C MET A 226 9.21 1.03 4.93
N ALA A 227 8.46 1.77 4.12
CA ALA A 227 9.03 2.54 3.02
C ALA A 227 8.23 3.81 2.78
N ASP A 228 8.90 4.79 2.19
CA ASP A 228 8.25 5.97 1.63
C ASP A 228 7.84 5.68 0.19
N GLY A 229 6.65 6.10 -0.19
CA GLY A 229 6.18 5.86 -1.55
C GLY A 229 4.97 6.71 -1.92
N ALA A 230 4.82 6.95 -3.22
CA ALA A 230 3.63 7.56 -3.77
C ALA A 230 3.32 6.96 -5.15
N SER A 231 2.05 7.00 -5.53
CA SER A 231 1.59 6.55 -6.84
C SER A 231 0.48 7.43 -7.39
N VAL A 232 0.40 7.53 -8.72
CA VAL A 232 -0.72 8.16 -9.41
C VAL A 232 -1.13 7.37 -10.64
N THR A 233 -2.44 7.35 -10.93
CA THR A 233 -3.02 6.70 -12.10
C THR A 233 -4.11 7.58 -12.68
N LEU A 234 -4.04 7.85 -13.98
CA LEU A 234 -5.10 8.51 -14.72
C LEU A 234 -6.14 7.49 -15.16
N ILE A 235 -7.40 7.75 -14.88
CA ILE A 235 -8.54 6.92 -15.21
C ILE A 235 -9.47 7.75 -16.11
N GLY A 236 -9.91 7.18 -17.21
CA GLY A 236 -10.76 7.89 -18.14
C GLY A 236 -11.57 6.96 -19.04
N ASN A 237 -12.59 7.53 -19.66
CA ASN A 237 -13.36 6.85 -20.70
C ASN A 237 -12.66 6.92 -22.06
N ASN A 238 -13.24 6.26 -23.06
CA ASN A 238 -12.68 6.24 -24.41
C ASN A 238 -12.67 7.64 -25.09
N ALA A 239 -13.56 8.55 -24.71
CA ALA A 239 -13.58 9.91 -25.28
C ALA A 239 -12.38 10.70 -24.76
N ALA A 240 -12.12 10.64 -23.45
CA ALA A 240 -10.95 11.24 -22.82
C ALA A 240 -9.63 10.71 -23.40
N ALA A 241 -9.53 9.38 -23.58
CA ALA A 241 -8.33 8.75 -24.17
C ALA A 241 -8.04 9.26 -25.60
N ARG A 242 -9.08 9.42 -26.42
CA ARG A 242 -8.94 10.00 -27.78
C ARG A 242 -8.53 11.47 -27.73
N ARG A 243 -9.16 12.28 -26.87
CA ARG A 243 -8.87 13.70 -26.72
C ARG A 243 -7.42 13.96 -26.29
N LEU A 244 -6.95 13.18 -25.34
CA LEU A 244 -5.57 13.26 -24.84
C LEU A 244 -4.54 12.57 -25.76
N SER A 245 -5.00 11.87 -26.80
CA SER A 245 -4.13 11.04 -27.65
C SER A 245 -3.31 10.02 -26.84
N VAL A 246 -3.84 9.55 -25.72
CA VAL A 246 -3.19 8.61 -24.82
C VAL A 246 -3.74 7.20 -25.08
N ARG A 247 -2.85 6.23 -25.30
CA ARG A 247 -3.24 4.83 -25.42
C ARG A 247 -3.52 4.24 -24.04
N PRO A 248 -4.76 3.78 -23.75
CA PRO A 248 -5.05 3.08 -22.51
C PRO A 248 -4.16 1.84 -22.34
N ARG A 249 -3.64 1.66 -21.13
CA ARG A 249 -2.77 0.50 -20.79
C ARG A 249 -3.57 -0.73 -20.40
N ALA A 250 -4.73 -0.50 -19.78
CA ALA A 250 -5.62 -1.56 -19.30
C ALA A 250 -7.07 -1.04 -19.26
N ARG A 251 -8.01 -1.95 -19.13
CA ARG A 251 -9.40 -1.67 -18.84
C ARG A 251 -9.76 -2.28 -17.49
N VAL A 252 -10.42 -1.49 -16.64
CA VAL A 252 -11.01 -2.01 -15.40
C VAL A 252 -12.22 -2.86 -15.78
N LEU A 253 -12.21 -4.13 -15.42
CA LEU A 253 -13.28 -5.07 -15.73
C LEU A 253 -14.26 -5.20 -14.55
N ALA A 254 -13.75 -5.24 -13.34
CA ALA A 254 -14.52 -5.39 -12.11
C ALA A 254 -13.72 -4.85 -10.92
N ALA A 255 -14.43 -4.53 -9.86
CA ALA A 255 -13.87 -4.28 -8.54
C ALA A 255 -14.68 -5.08 -7.52
N ALA A 256 -14.03 -5.60 -6.51
CA ALA A 256 -14.66 -6.26 -5.39
C ALA A 256 -14.02 -5.80 -4.09
N THR A 257 -14.82 -5.74 -3.03
CA THR A 257 -14.36 -5.54 -1.66
C THR A 257 -14.79 -6.72 -0.82
N HIS A 258 -13.94 -7.12 0.10
CA HIS A 258 -14.24 -8.21 1.02
C HIS A 258 -13.81 -7.81 2.43
N ALA A 259 -14.54 -8.26 3.42
CA ALA A 259 -14.18 -8.16 4.83
C ALA A 259 -14.35 -9.53 5.46
N ASP A 260 -13.40 -9.92 6.29
CA ASP A 260 -13.35 -11.20 6.95
C ASP A 260 -13.00 -11.03 8.44
N ASP A 261 -12.65 -12.10 9.11
CA ASP A 261 -12.31 -12.12 10.51
C ASP A 261 -11.16 -11.15 10.84
N HIS A 262 -11.46 -10.15 11.65
CA HIS A 262 -10.51 -9.11 12.03
C HIS A 262 -9.33 -9.62 12.87
N VAL A 263 -9.46 -10.78 13.52
CA VAL A 263 -8.36 -11.42 14.27
C VAL A 263 -7.30 -11.97 13.32
N LEU A 264 -7.72 -12.51 12.19
CA LEU A 264 -6.81 -12.96 11.14
C LEU A 264 -6.32 -11.80 10.25
N ALA A 265 -7.04 -10.67 10.21
CA ALA A 265 -6.71 -9.40 9.58
C ALA A 265 -6.32 -9.45 8.09
N LEU A 266 -5.53 -10.43 7.66
CA LEU A 266 -4.95 -10.54 6.31
C LEU A 266 -5.69 -11.55 5.40
N ASN A 267 -6.76 -12.13 5.89
CA ASN A 267 -7.49 -13.22 5.20
C ASN A 267 -8.55 -12.71 4.20
N GLY A 268 -8.73 -11.41 4.10
CA GLY A 268 -9.75 -10.78 3.24
C GLY A 268 -9.34 -10.57 1.78
N ALA A 269 -8.11 -10.86 1.39
CA ALA A 269 -7.59 -10.57 0.05
C ALA A 269 -7.59 -11.81 -0.86
#